data_96580d120892a0dd81b3ef36918480f4
#
_entry.id   96580d120892a0dd81b3ef36918480f4
#
_cell.length_a   1.000
_cell.length_b   1.000
_cell.length_c   1.000
_cell.angle_alpha   90.00
_cell.angle_beta   90.00
_cell.angle_gamma   90.00
#
_symmetry.space_group_name_H-M   'P 1'
#
loop_
_entity.id
_entity.type
_entity.pdbx_description
1 polymer ?
#
loop_
_entity_poly.entity_id
_entity_poly.type
_entity_poly.pdbx_seq_one_letter_code
_entity_poly.pdbx_strand_id
1 'polypeptide(L)'
;HPTNRRQRQMCIRDRVSITAGCGNMTLVGSWIAGAVGGVIVVFAVSALDASGIDDPVGAFSVHGVCGVWGTLVIGLWGVDGMDPGAAGLGLFNGGGISQLGIQAVGCAAYAIWTIITCWIVWSIIGALFGGIRVTESEEIEGLDIGEHGMEAYPDFASAK
;
A
#
# COMPACT_ATOMS: atom_id res chain seq x y z
N HIS A 1 -20.51 4.29 -6.03
CA HIS A 1 -21.14 3.28 -5.18
C HIS A 1 -20.07 2.75 -4.22
N PRO A 2 -20.23 2.86 -2.88
CA PRO A 2 -19.20 2.49 -1.91
C PRO A 2 -18.75 1.02 -2.02
N THR A 3 -19.65 0.13 -2.46
CA THR A 3 -19.38 -1.28 -2.68
C THR A 3 -18.39 -1.54 -3.82
N ASN A 4 -18.42 -0.74 -4.88
CA ASN A 4 -17.54 -0.94 -6.05
C ASN A 4 -16.10 -0.49 -5.75
N ARG A 5 -15.92 0.54 -4.93
CA ARG A 5 -14.60 1.00 -4.47
C ARG A 5 -13.96 -0.06 -3.55
N ARG A 6 -14.72 -0.61 -2.60
CA ARG A 6 -14.25 -1.68 -1.71
C ARG A 6 -13.87 -2.95 -2.48
N GLN A 7 -14.65 -3.36 -3.48
CA GLN A 7 -14.33 -4.54 -4.31
C GLN A 7 -13.06 -4.37 -5.15
N ARG A 8 -12.83 -3.19 -5.76
CA ARG A 8 -11.60 -2.92 -6.52
C ARG A 8 -10.36 -2.93 -5.62
N GLN A 9 -10.46 -2.34 -4.45
CA GLN A 9 -9.39 -2.37 -3.47
C GLN A 9 -9.11 -3.81 -2.98
N MET A 10 -10.12 -4.67 -2.84
CA MET A 10 -9.94 -6.06 -2.48
C MET A 10 -9.09 -6.86 -3.47
N CYS A 11 -9.29 -6.70 -4.76
CA CYS A 11 -8.54 -7.44 -5.79
C CYS A 11 -7.09 -6.97 -5.96
N ILE A 12 -6.81 -5.68 -5.79
CA ILE A 12 -5.45 -5.13 -5.93
C ILE A 12 -4.59 -5.51 -4.73
N ARG A 13 -5.13 -5.45 -3.53
CA ARG A 13 -4.41 -5.69 -2.27
C ARG A 13 -3.98 -7.15 -2.08
N ASP A 14 -4.81 -8.12 -2.49
CA ASP A 14 -4.46 -9.53 -2.40
C ASP A 14 -3.22 -9.82 -3.26
N ARG A 15 -3.12 -9.17 -4.42
CA ARG A 15 -1.94 -9.25 -5.28
C ARG A 15 -0.70 -8.63 -4.63
N VAL A 16 -0.80 -7.47 -4.01
CA VAL A 16 0.35 -6.81 -3.35
C VAL A 16 0.88 -7.67 -2.20
N SER A 17 0.00 -8.25 -1.37
CA SER A 17 0.38 -9.09 -0.24
C SER A 17 1.11 -10.38 -0.63
N ILE A 18 0.90 -10.90 -1.84
CA ILE A 18 1.53 -12.15 -2.31
C ILE A 18 2.64 -11.92 -3.32
N THR A 19 2.82 -10.69 -3.83
CA THR A 19 3.76 -10.40 -4.92
C THR A 19 5.20 -10.71 -4.54
N ALA A 20 5.63 -10.31 -3.35
CA ALA A 20 7.00 -10.52 -2.91
C ALA A 20 7.36 -12.01 -2.77
N GLY A 21 6.37 -12.88 -2.45
CA GLY A 21 6.55 -14.31 -2.30
C GLY A 21 6.26 -15.14 -3.56
N CYS A 22 6.01 -14.52 -4.70
CA CYS A 22 5.46 -15.16 -5.90
C CYS A 22 6.28 -16.37 -6.40
N GLY A 23 7.61 -16.33 -6.30
CA GLY A 23 8.54 -17.40 -6.71
C GLY A 23 9.04 -18.28 -5.56
N ASN A 24 8.86 -17.85 -4.33
CA ASN A 24 9.56 -18.41 -3.15
C ASN A 24 8.62 -18.74 -2.00
N MET A 25 7.37 -19.11 -2.30
CA MET A 25 6.39 -19.53 -1.31
C MET A 25 5.64 -20.77 -1.76
N THR A 26 5.16 -21.56 -0.78
CA THR A 26 4.22 -22.65 -1.03
C THR A 26 2.83 -22.08 -1.38
N LEU A 27 2.02 -22.87 -2.10
CA LEU A 27 0.63 -22.51 -2.40
C LEU A 27 -0.19 -22.18 -1.13
N VAL A 28 0.00 -22.96 -0.07
CA VAL A 28 -0.65 -22.74 1.23
C VAL A 28 -0.17 -21.43 1.87
N GLY A 29 1.13 -21.17 1.85
CA GLY A 29 1.71 -19.91 2.35
C GLY A 29 1.16 -18.69 1.61
N SER A 30 1.05 -18.76 0.29
CA SER A 30 0.48 -17.69 -0.52
C SER A 30 -1.00 -17.42 -0.22
N TRP A 31 -1.76 -18.50 0.01
CA TRP A 31 -3.17 -18.37 0.40
C TRP A 31 -3.33 -17.68 1.77
N ILE A 32 -2.53 -18.11 2.77
CA ILE A 32 -2.52 -17.47 4.10
C ILE A 32 -2.09 -16.01 3.99
N ALA A 33 -1.04 -15.72 3.22
CA ALA A 33 -0.54 -14.36 3.01
C ALA A 33 -1.62 -13.43 2.45
N GLY A 34 -2.35 -13.89 1.42
CA GLY A 34 -3.45 -13.14 0.82
C GLY A 34 -4.62 -12.94 1.80
N ALA A 35 -5.04 -14.00 2.49
CA ALA A 35 -6.14 -13.93 3.45
C ALA A 35 -5.85 -12.93 4.59
N VAL A 36 -4.67 -13.01 5.19
CA VAL A 36 -4.24 -12.08 6.26
C VAL A 36 -4.06 -10.66 5.70
N GLY A 37 -3.47 -10.50 4.52
CA GLY A 37 -3.35 -9.20 3.85
C GLY A 37 -4.71 -8.56 3.61
N GLY A 38 -5.72 -9.35 3.24
CA GLY A 38 -7.10 -8.90 3.11
C GLY A 38 -7.69 -8.33 4.40
N VAL A 39 -7.39 -8.93 5.54
CA VAL A 39 -7.81 -8.43 6.86
C VAL A 39 -7.03 -7.16 7.21
N ILE A 40 -5.71 -7.17 7.06
CA ILE A 40 -4.83 -6.04 7.40
C ILE A 40 -5.27 -4.76 6.69
N VAL A 41 -5.59 -4.82 5.40
CA VAL A 41 -5.95 -3.61 4.65
C VAL A 41 -7.27 -3.00 5.12
N VAL A 42 -8.24 -3.80 5.52
CA VAL A 42 -9.51 -3.28 6.06
C VAL A 42 -9.26 -2.45 7.32
N PHE A 43 -8.40 -2.97 8.21
CA PHE A 43 -8.00 -2.23 9.39
C PHE A 43 -7.13 -1.01 9.06
N ALA A 44 -6.20 -1.11 8.10
CA ALA A 44 -5.35 0.00 7.69
C ALA A 44 -6.16 1.16 7.13
N VAL A 45 -7.10 0.90 6.21
CA VAL A 45 -8.00 1.93 5.68
C VAL A 45 -8.81 2.59 6.80
N SER A 46 -9.42 1.78 7.67
CA SER A 46 -10.22 2.31 8.76
C SER A 46 -9.40 3.14 9.75
N ALA A 47 -8.15 2.76 10.01
CA ALA A 47 -7.26 3.49 10.91
C ALA A 47 -6.80 4.83 10.30
N LEU A 48 -6.51 4.87 9.00
CA LEU A 48 -6.16 6.10 8.30
C LEU A 48 -7.33 7.08 8.24
N ASP A 49 -8.52 6.59 7.89
CA ASP A 49 -9.74 7.39 7.89
C ASP A 49 -10.01 7.99 9.28
N ALA A 50 -9.87 7.18 10.33
CA ALA A 50 -10.05 7.64 11.72
C ALA A 50 -8.97 8.65 12.16
N SER A 51 -7.78 8.60 11.56
CA SER A 51 -6.68 9.53 11.84
C SER A 51 -6.77 10.83 11.04
N GLY A 52 -7.76 10.98 10.15
CA GLY A 52 -7.92 12.13 9.26
C GLY A 52 -6.85 12.22 8.18
N ILE A 53 -6.17 11.12 7.87
CA ILE A 53 -5.21 11.03 6.76
C ILE A 53 -5.95 10.61 5.50
N ASP A 54 -5.89 11.45 4.50
CA ASP A 54 -6.52 11.19 3.22
C ASP A 54 -5.73 10.18 2.38
N ASP A 55 -6.33 9.02 2.12
CA ASP A 55 -5.79 7.98 1.25
C ASP A 55 -6.86 7.55 0.22
N PRO A 56 -7.24 8.46 -0.71
CA PRO A 56 -8.43 8.32 -1.55
C PRO A 56 -8.40 7.10 -2.47
N VAL A 57 -7.21 6.68 -2.88
CA VAL A 57 -7.02 5.49 -3.73
C VAL A 57 -6.49 4.29 -2.96
N GLY A 58 -6.26 4.41 -1.66
CA GLY A 58 -5.70 3.36 -0.82
C GLY A 58 -4.22 3.10 -1.12
N ALA A 59 -3.48 4.11 -1.57
CA ALA A 59 -2.08 3.94 -1.95
C ALA A 59 -1.22 3.51 -0.77
N PHE A 60 -1.34 4.17 0.36
CA PHE A 60 -0.59 3.79 1.55
C PHE A 60 -1.13 2.51 2.19
N SER A 61 -2.46 2.38 2.33
CA SER A 61 -3.09 1.20 2.92
C SER A 61 -2.76 -0.08 2.15
N VAL A 62 -2.84 -0.03 0.81
CA VAL A 62 -2.63 -1.21 -0.04
C VAL A 62 -1.15 -1.44 -0.31
N HIS A 63 -0.40 -0.44 -0.79
CA HIS A 63 0.98 -0.65 -1.21
C HIS A 63 1.97 -0.53 -0.04
N GLY A 64 1.77 0.42 0.88
CA GLY A 64 2.61 0.56 2.06
C GLY A 64 2.40 -0.58 3.04
N VAL A 65 1.22 -0.66 3.65
CA VAL A 65 0.97 -1.62 4.74
C VAL A 65 0.96 -3.07 4.25
N CYS A 66 0.23 -3.38 3.17
CA CYS A 66 0.23 -4.75 2.63
C CYS A 66 1.53 -5.12 1.92
N GLY A 67 2.31 -4.15 1.41
CA GLY A 67 3.65 -4.40 0.88
C GLY A 67 4.64 -4.81 1.96
N VAL A 68 4.63 -4.14 3.10
CA VAL A 68 5.41 -4.56 4.28
C VAL A 68 5.02 -5.96 4.74
N TRP A 69 3.71 -6.22 4.87
CA TRP A 69 3.21 -7.55 5.19
C TRP A 69 3.71 -8.61 4.20
N GLY A 70 3.53 -8.38 2.88
CA GLY A 70 3.96 -9.30 1.83
C GLY A 70 5.45 -9.60 1.85
N THR A 71 6.29 -8.62 2.21
CA THR A 71 7.73 -8.81 2.36
C THR A 71 8.06 -9.63 3.61
N LEU A 72 7.42 -9.37 4.74
CA LEU A 72 7.61 -10.12 5.98
C LEU A 72 7.16 -11.57 5.86
N VAL A 73 6.14 -11.84 5.05
CA VAL A 73 5.64 -13.21 4.81
C VAL A 73 6.71 -14.13 4.24
N ILE A 74 7.66 -13.62 3.44
CA ILE A 74 8.81 -14.41 2.96
C ILE A 74 9.66 -14.86 4.15
N GLY A 75 9.86 -13.99 5.12
CA GLY A 75 10.55 -14.33 6.37
C GLY A 75 9.83 -15.39 7.21
N LEU A 76 8.52 -15.54 7.04
CA LEU A 76 7.70 -16.51 7.76
C LEU A 76 7.56 -17.85 6.99
N TRP A 77 7.14 -17.81 5.73
CA TRP A 77 6.79 -19.00 4.91
C TRP A 77 7.65 -19.16 3.66
N GLY A 78 8.78 -18.44 3.54
CA GLY A 78 9.69 -18.57 2.41
C GLY A 78 10.19 -20.01 2.23
N VAL A 79 10.32 -20.42 0.99
CA VAL A 79 10.93 -21.70 0.57
C VAL A 79 11.94 -21.43 -0.55
N ASP A 80 12.88 -22.33 -0.77
CA ASP A 80 13.72 -22.30 -1.96
C ASP A 80 12.81 -22.58 -3.18
N GLY A 81 12.55 -21.55 -3.95
CA GLY A 81 11.67 -21.58 -5.09
C GLY A 81 12.40 -21.53 -6.42
N MET A 82 11.99 -20.61 -7.31
CA MET A 82 12.56 -20.46 -8.66
C MET A 82 14.02 -20.03 -8.66
N ASP A 83 14.46 -19.28 -7.63
CA ASP A 83 15.85 -18.89 -7.42
C ASP A 83 16.35 -19.51 -6.11
N PRO A 84 16.95 -20.70 -6.14
CA PRO A 84 17.49 -21.36 -4.95
C PRO A 84 18.50 -20.47 -4.21
N GLY A 85 18.27 -20.28 -2.91
CA GLY A 85 19.14 -19.46 -2.05
C GLY A 85 18.88 -17.95 -2.12
N ALA A 86 18.06 -17.45 -3.03
CA ALA A 86 17.78 -16.01 -3.16
C ALA A 86 16.94 -15.45 -2.00
N ALA A 87 15.94 -16.22 -1.54
CA ALA A 87 15.07 -15.79 -0.45
C ALA A 87 15.37 -16.48 0.89
N GLY A 88 16.03 -17.64 0.87
CA GLY A 88 16.25 -18.48 2.04
C GLY A 88 14.96 -19.09 2.58
N LEU A 89 15.11 -19.97 3.57
CA LEU A 89 13.98 -20.61 4.24
C LEU A 89 13.36 -19.67 5.29
N GLY A 90 12.04 -19.57 5.29
CA GLY A 90 11.29 -18.84 6.31
C GLY A 90 11.25 -19.58 7.66
N LEU A 91 10.78 -18.86 8.67
CA LEU A 91 10.70 -19.34 10.05
C LEU A 91 9.97 -20.70 10.16
N PHE A 92 8.82 -20.85 9.50
CA PHE A 92 7.98 -22.06 9.56
C PHE A 92 8.50 -23.19 8.68
N ASN A 93 9.47 -22.91 7.80
CA ASN A 93 10.10 -23.88 6.92
C ASN A 93 11.53 -24.29 7.34
N GLY A 94 11.90 -23.97 8.60
CA GLY A 94 13.16 -24.39 9.19
C GLY A 94 14.33 -23.41 9.03
N GLY A 95 14.12 -22.22 8.45
CA GLY A 95 15.15 -21.20 8.26
C GLY A 95 15.45 -20.33 9.49
N GLY A 96 14.65 -20.47 10.56
CA GLY A 96 14.83 -19.67 11.77
C GLY A 96 14.40 -18.21 11.60
N ILE A 97 14.69 -17.37 12.60
CA ILE A 97 14.26 -15.97 12.65
C ILE A 97 15.13 -15.04 11.78
N SER A 98 16.26 -15.53 11.29
CA SER A 98 17.23 -14.70 10.55
C SER A 98 16.62 -14.06 9.30
N GLN A 99 15.90 -14.85 8.51
CA GLN A 99 15.25 -14.36 7.28
C GLN A 99 14.18 -13.31 7.57
N LEU A 100 13.39 -13.51 8.63
CA LEU A 100 12.41 -12.51 9.06
C LEU A 100 13.09 -11.20 9.47
N GLY A 101 14.22 -11.28 10.19
CA GLY A 101 15.03 -10.12 10.56
C GLY A 101 15.57 -9.37 9.34
N ILE A 102 16.09 -10.08 8.33
CA ILE A 102 16.56 -9.48 7.08
C ILE A 102 15.44 -8.74 6.37
N GLN A 103 14.27 -9.35 6.24
CA GLN A 103 13.12 -8.72 5.61
C GLN A 103 12.63 -7.48 6.38
N ALA A 104 12.61 -7.53 7.71
CA ALA A 104 12.23 -6.39 8.54
C ALA A 104 13.21 -5.21 8.39
N VAL A 105 14.52 -5.49 8.38
CA VAL A 105 15.56 -4.46 8.14
C VAL A 105 15.41 -3.88 6.73
N GLY A 106 15.17 -4.70 5.72
CA GLY A 106 14.92 -4.25 4.35
C GLY A 106 13.71 -3.31 4.27
N CYS A 107 12.58 -3.70 4.86
CA CYS A 107 11.39 -2.85 4.92
C CYS A 107 11.68 -1.51 5.60
N ALA A 108 12.36 -1.53 6.74
CA ALA A 108 12.71 -0.31 7.47
C ALA A 108 13.64 0.61 6.65
N ALA A 109 14.65 0.04 5.99
CA ALA A 109 15.58 0.79 5.15
C ALA A 109 14.87 1.48 3.99
N TYR A 110 14.01 0.76 3.26
CA TYR A 110 13.23 1.34 2.17
C TYR A 110 12.23 2.38 2.65
N ALA A 111 11.55 2.14 3.77
CA ALA A 111 10.60 3.11 4.34
C ALA A 111 11.31 4.41 4.72
N ILE A 112 12.42 4.34 5.45
CA ILE A 112 13.20 5.51 5.86
C ILE A 112 13.71 6.27 4.63
N TRP A 113 14.31 5.55 3.67
CA TRP A 113 14.80 6.16 2.44
C TRP A 113 13.69 6.89 1.67
N THR A 114 12.56 6.23 1.48
CA THR A 114 11.42 6.80 0.75
C THR A 114 10.86 8.04 1.46
N ILE A 115 10.66 7.98 2.78
CA ILE A 115 10.15 9.12 3.55
C ILE A 115 11.08 10.31 3.43
N ILE A 116 12.39 10.11 3.63
CA ILE A 116 13.37 11.20 3.57
C ILE A 116 13.43 11.80 2.17
N THR A 117 13.55 10.98 1.13
CA THR A 117 13.66 11.46 -0.24
C THR A 117 12.40 12.15 -0.72
N CYS A 118 11.23 11.59 -0.44
CA CYS A 118 9.96 12.22 -0.78
C CYS A 118 9.77 13.55 -0.04
N TRP A 119 10.10 13.59 1.25
CA TRP A 119 10.01 14.84 2.03
C TRP A 119 10.90 15.94 1.46
N ILE A 120 12.14 15.61 1.10
CA ILE A 120 13.07 16.57 0.48
C ILE A 120 12.50 17.07 -0.87
N VAL A 121 12.11 16.14 -1.75
CA VAL A 121 11.61 16.48 -3.10
C VAL A 121 10.35 17.34 -3.01
N TRP A 122 9.37 16.96 -2.18
CA TRP A 122 8.16 17.74 -2.01
C TRP A 122 8.41 19.11 -1.37
N SER A 123 9.37 19.21 -0.45
CA SER A 123 9.76 20.50 0.11
C SER A 123 10.37 21.42 -0.94
N ILE A 124 11.21 20.90 -1.83
CA ILE A 124 11.80 21.66 -2.94
C ILE A 124 10.70 22.13 -3.92
N ILE A 125 9.80 21.22 -4.31
CA ILE A 125 8.68 21.54 -5.21
C ILE A 125 7.80 22.62 -4.58
N GLY A 126 7.42 22.46 -3.32
CA GLY A 126 6.62 23.44 -2.60
C GLY A 126 7.27 24.82 -2.53
N ALA A 127 8.60 24.88 -2.35
CA ALA A 127 9.34 26.13 -2.34
C ALA A 127 9.43 26.79 -3.73
N LEU A 128 9.54 25.99 -4.81
CA LEU A 128 9.62 26.51 -6.17
C LEU A 128 8.28 27.01 -6.72
N PHE A 129 7.18 26.35 -6.36
CA PHE A 129 5.86 26.64 -6.92
C PHE A 129 4.93 27.40 -5.95
N GLY A 130 5.42 27.81 -4.78
CA GLY A 130 4.65 28.60 -3.81
C GLY A 130 3.62 27.77 -3.02
N GLY A 131 3.75 26.47 -3.04
CA GLY A 131 2.88 25.49 -2.39
C GLY A 131 2.63 24.27 -3.26
N ILE A 132 2.10 23.21 -2.66
CA ILE A 132 1.73 21.94 -3.34
C ILE A 132 0.25 21.61 -3.17
N ARG A 133 -0.51 22.47 -2.47
CA ARG A 133 -1.96 22.34 -2.32
C ARG A 133 -2.66 23.42 -3.12
N VAL A 134 -3.79 23.06 -3.66
CA VAL A 134 -4.76 23.99 -4.24
C VAL A 134 -5.35 24.89 -3.16
N THR A 135 -6.01 25.96 -3.56
CA THR A 135 -6.69 26.85 -2.63
C THR A 135 -7.91 26.15 -2.01
N GLU A 136 -8.31 26.57 -0.81
CA GLU A 136 -9.47 26.00 -0.12
C GLU A 136 -10.77 26.14 -0.94
N SER A 137 -10.89 27.22 -1.72
CA SER A 137 -12.02 27.43 -2.62
C SER A 137 -12.08 26.41 -3.75
N GLU A 138 -10.94 26.07 -4.36
CA GLU A 138 -10.83 25.05 -5.41
C GLU A 138 -11.08 23.65 -4.85
N GLU A 139 -10.63 23.39 -3.61
CA GLU A 139 -10.87 22.10 -2.94
C GLU A 139 -12.37 21.89 -2.63
N ILE A 140 -13.10 22.96 -2.26
CA ILE A 140 -14.54 22.92 -2.01
C ILE A 140 -15.34 22.80 -3.31
N GLU A 141 -14.95 23.51 -4.36
CA GLU A 141 -15.60 23.47 -5.67
C GLU A 141 -15.43 22.11 -6.35
N GLY A 142 -14.28 21.49 -6.16
CA GLY A 142 -13.88 20.24 -6.78
C GLY A 142 -12.89 20.45 -7.93
N LEU A 143 -11.79 19.70 -7.89
CA LEU A 143 -10.70 19.80 -8.88
C LEU A 143 -11.10 19.32 -10.28
N ASP A 144 -12.13 18.51 -10.38
CA ASP A 144 -12.72 18.06 -11.64
C ASP A 144 -13.33 19.23 -12.43
N ILE A 145 -13.95 20.17 -11.74
CA ILE A 145 -14.49 21.40 -12.35
C ILE A 145 -13.35 22.39 -12.61
N GLY A 146 -12.52 22.68 -11.60
CA GLY A 146 -11.48 23.70 -11.67
C GLY A 146 -10.38 23.39 -12.69
N GLU A 147 -9.92 22.15 -12.76
CA GLU A 147 -8.82 21.74 -13.65
C GLU A 147 -9.29 21.15 -14.99
N HIS A 148 -10.41 20.44 -15.01
CA HIS A 148 -10.88 19.70 -16.19
C HIS A 148 -12.14 20.29 -16.83
N GLY A 149 -12.81 21.25 -16.18
CA GLY A 149 -14.00 21.90 -16.69
C GLY A 149 -15.22 20.99 -16.84
N MET A 150 -15.25 19.87 -16.14
CA MET A 150 -16.34 18.89 -16.20
C MET A 150 -16.48 18.13 -14.88
N GLU A 151 -17.73 17.86 -14.49
CA GLU A 151 -18.04 17.07 -13.31
C GLU A 151 -17.74 15.58 -13.53
N ALA A 152 -16.96 14.99 -12.66
CA ALA A 152 -16.65 13.55 -12.71
C ALA A 152 -17.87 12.69 -12.37
N TYR A 153 -18.82 13.21 -11.61
CA TYR A 153 -20.03 12.52 -11.15
C TYR A 153 -21.25 13.46 -11.15
N PRO A 154 -21.77 13.84 -12.34
CA PRO A 154 -22.85 14.84 -12.45
C PRO A 154 -24.13 14.43 -11.72
N ASP A 155 -24.41 13.12 -11.59
CA ASP A 155 -25.60 12.61 -10.90
C ASP A 155 -25.54 12.78 -9.37
N PHE A 156 -24.36 13.05 -8.79
CA PHE A 156 -24.23 13.33 -7.36
C PHE A 156 -24.55 14.78 -6.99
N ALA A 157 -24.39 15.72 -7.92
CA ALA A 157 -24.70 17.13 -7.70
C ALA A 157 -26.20 17.41 -7.58
N SER A 158 -27.04 16.55 -8.17
CA SER A 158 -28.51 16.66 -8.15
C SER A 158 -29.17 16.09 -6.88
N ALA A 159 -28.40 15.54 -5.95
CA ALA A 159 -28.87 14.91 -4.71
C ALA A 159 -28.79 15.84 -3.47
N LYS A 160 -28.73 17.18 -3.68
CA LYS A 160 -28.77 18.19 -2.61
C LYS A 160 -30.16 18.71 -2.43
#